data_cf2dc3e913ccaf8b9914a8b3227e6ff7
#
_entry.id   cf2dc3e913ccaf8b9914a8b3227e6ff7
#
_cell.length_a   1.000
_cell.length_b   1.000
_cell.length_c   1.000
_cell.angle_alpha   90.00
_cell.angle_beta   90.00
_cell.angle_gamma   90.00
#
_symmetry.space_group_name_H-M   'P 1'
#
loop_
_entity.id
_entity.type
_entity.pdbx_description
1 polymer ?
#
loop_
_entity_poly.entity_id
_entity_poly.type
_entity_poly.pdbx_seq_one_letter_code
_entity_poly.pdbx_strand_id
1 'polypeptide(L)'
;MVAPLLLGATNDIQQPRLPPEPVLTIGEVLRAAMERNPDLLNVLDALRTARVAELGVASTFLPQVSPFYATDRSRDSSQRTDSYGLTASELFPFGTRLDGAATLTRVPGDPVENPYGSDYRLTLTQPLLRGADPAVTREPLRQAHRSTISNQRTVEILRRRTVLLVYQTYLGMARQQEALRLAAERSERSTKLTEFSRARFQAGSLSRLDVLRAEQQEASAELARSDASISVEDLRDDLRRAAGLGRDLRFRIRSPEEIPLIEPDEREAAAGVLDRRPEAIEARDQITDSEFAVRIAKSLQLPSLDGVLTYEAIGAGPSTGDALRPRNPTLSFGLRSQYGLNATVLYAQRREAEIALETQRRNFQVLEEDLVREVRRAYRRLTQATHDHEIAARNAEVAQLQAQVAQLRFEKGLSDNFNVVDAENLWNSARLLELDSRIAILLARLDCLFASGRLEIPPFLQQR
;
A
#
# COMPACT_ATOMS: atom_id res chain seq x y z
N MET A 1 -38.87 -55.64 -47.54
CA MET A 1 -39.27 -55.93 -46.15
C MET A 1 -38.11 -55.68 -45.26
N VAL A 2 -38.02 -54.54 -44.60
CA VAL A 2 -37.41 -54.31 -43.30
C VAL A 2 -37.79 -52.88 -42.92
N ALA A 3 -38.45 -52.73 -41.79
CA ALA A 3 -38.92 -51.46 -41.23
C ALA A 3 -37.81 -50.69 -40.53
N PRO A 4 -37.87 -49.34 -40.46
CA PRO A 4 -36.97 -48.56 -39.63
C PRO A 4 -37.54 -48.38 -38.21
N LEU A 5 -36.71 -48.67 -37.22
CA LEU A 5 -36.94 -48.31 -35.80
C LEU A 5 -36.49 -46.87 -35.58
N LEU A 6 -37.43 -46.00 -35.31
CA LEU A 6 -37.24 -44.65 -34.74
C LEU A 6 -37.09 -44.81 -33.25
N LEU A 7 -35.92 -44.49 -32.70
CA LEU A 7 -35.69 -44.23 -31.28
C LEU A 7 -35.42 -42.75 -31.12
N GLY A 8 -36.46 -42.02 -30.70
CA GLY A 8 -36.33 -40.66 -30.18
C GLY A 8 -35.72 -40.70 -28.79
N ALA A 9 -34.46 -40.30 -28.67
CA ALA A 9 -33.84 -39.95 -27.40
C ALA A 9 -33.92 -38.43 -27.21
N THR A 10 -34.90 -37.98 -26.45
CA THR A 10 -34.92 -36.61 -25.92
C THR A 10 -33.80 -36.51 -24.90
N ASN A 11 -32.68 -35.91 -25.34
CA ASN A 11 -31.61 -35.52 -24.44
C ASN A 11 -32.12 -34.32 -23.62
N ASP A 12 -32.66 -34.60 -22.45
CA ASP A 12 -32.90 -33.62 -21.40
C ASP A 12 -31.53 -33.26 -20.83
N ILE A 13 -30.87 -32.27 -21.45
CA ILE A 13 -29.66 -31.67 -20.91
C ILE A 13 -30.13 -30.86 -19.71
N GLN A 14 -30.16 -31.51 -18.54
CA GLN A 14 -30.24 -30.80 -17.27
C GLN A 14 -29.04 -29.85 -17.18
N GLN A 15 -29.30 -28.54 -17.42
CA GLN A 15 -28.31 -27.50 -17.13
C GLN A 15 -27.89 -27.68 -15.66
N PRO A 16 -26.57 -27.80 -15.40
CA PRO A 16 -26.10 -27.91 -14.02
C PRO A 16 -26.60 -26.68 -13.28
N ARG A 17 -27.42 -26.89 -12.24
CA ARG A 17 -27.80 -25.82 -11.32
C ARG A 17 -26.53 -25.27 -10.71
N LEU A 18 -26.12 -24.09 -11.15
CA LEU A 18 -25.03 -23.34 -10.52
C LEU A 18 -25.31 -23.27 -9.02
N PRO A 19 -24.33 -23.53 -8.16
CA PRO A 19 -24.51 -23.36 -6.72
C PRO A 19 -25.01 -21.95 -6.42
N PRO A 20 -25.85 -21.76 -5.41
CA PRO A 20 -26.37 -20.44 -5.07
C PRO A 20 -25.19 -19.49 -4.81
N GLU A 21 -25.22 -18.32 -5.43
CA GLU A 21 -24.18 -17.30 -5.25
C GLU A 21 -24.05 -16.93 -3.78
N PRO A 22 -22.85 -17.04 -3.17
CA PRO A 22 -22.66 -16.66 -1.78
C PRO A 22 -22.96 -15.16 -1.59
N VAL A 23 -23.59 -14.82 -0.48
CA VAL A 23 -23.84 -13.43 -0.10
C VAL A 23 -22.74 -12.97 0.84
N LEU A 24 -21.87 -12.09 0.35
CA LEU A 24 -20.74 -11.56 1.13
C LEU A 24 -21.15 -10.33 1.92
N THR A 25 -20.73 -10.30 3.18
CA THR A 25 -20.80 -9.12 4.05
C THR A 25 -19.56 -8.26 3.87
N ILE A 26 -19.65 -6.97 4.23
CA ILE A 26 -18.49 -6.06 4.19
C ILE A 26 -17.34 -6.57 5.05
N GLY A 27 -17.63 -7.19 6.20
CA GLY A 27 -16.60 -7.77 7.09
C GLY A 27 -15.83 -8.92 6.45
N GLU A 28 -16.50 -9.79 5.68
CA GLU A 28 -15.84 -10.88 4.95
C GLU A 28 -14.97 -10.37 3.81
N VAL A 29 -15.45 -9.36 3.08
CA VAL A 29 -14.71 -8.71 2.00
C VAL A 29 -13.46 -7.99 2.54
N LEU A 30 -13.60 -7.26 3.66
CA LEU A 30 -12.47 -6.61 4.33
C LEU A 30 -11.43 -7.62 4.82
N ARG A 31 -11.87 -8.74 5.38
CA ARG A 31 -10.95 -9.81 5.81
C ARG A 31 -10.17 -10.38 4.63
N ALA A 32 -10.86 -10.68 3.54
CA ALA A 32 -10.21 -11.16 2.32
C ALA A 32 -9.20 -10.13 1.78
N ALA A 33 -9.55 -8.83 1.77
CA ALA A 33 -8.67 -7.77 1.33
C ALA A 33 -7.40 -7.68 2.19
N MET A 34 -7.53 -7.76 3.53
CA MET A 34 -6.36 -7.71 4.42
C MET A 34 -5.44 -8.92 4.27
N GLU A 35 -5.97 -10.08 3.88
CA GLU A 35 -5.19 -11.32 3.73
C GLU A 35 -4.62 -11.51 2.32
N ARG A 36 -5.28 -11.00 1.28
CA ARG A 36 -5.01 -11.40 -0.11
C ARG A 36 -4.78 -10.24 -1.08
N ASN A 37 -4.98 -8.99 -0.67
CA ASN A 37 -4.75 -7.86 -1.56
C ASN A 37 -3.26 -7.80 -1.94
N PRO A 38 -2.91 -7.86 -3.26
CA PRO A 38 -1.52 -7.92 -3.69
C PRO A 38 -0.70 -6.69 -3.28
N ASP A 39 -1.29 -5.50 -3.30
CA ASP A 39 -0.59 -4.28 -2.94
C ASP A 39 -0.22 -4.27 -1.46
N LEU A 40 -1.11 -4.76 -0.59
CA LEU A 40 -0.84 -4.91 0.83
C LEU A 40 0.25 -5.96 1.09
N LEU A 41 0.21 -7.09 0.38
CA LEU A 41 1.25 -8.12 0.49
C LEU A 41 2.61 -7.60 0.05
N ASN A 42 2.68 -6.84 -1.04
CA ASN A 42 3.93 -6.23 -1.52
C ASN A 42 4.55 -5.29 -0.48
N VAL A 43 3.74 -4.47 0.19
CA VAL A 43 4.25 -3.56 1.23
C VAL A 43 4.64 -4.31 2.51
N LEU A 44 3.97 -5.41 2.85
CA LEU A 44 4.40 -6.31 3.93
C LEU A 44 5.74 -6.99 3.61
N ASP A 45 5.98 -7.37 2.36
CA ASP A 45 7.26 -7.92 1.95
C ASP A 45 8.36 -6.85 1.93
N ALA A 46 8.06 -5.61 1.57
CA ALA A 46 8.99 -4.49 1.72
C ALA A 46 9.38 -4.25 3.20
N LEU A 47 8.43 -4.36 4.13
CA LEU A 47 8.72 -4.30 5.56
C LEU A 47 9.62 -5.47 6.03
N ARG A 48 9.36 -6.70 5.55
CA ARG A 48 10.22 -7.86 5.85
C ARG A 48 11.63 -7.64 5.32
N THR A 49 11.76 -7.13 4.09
CA THR A 49 13.05 -6.80 3.48
C THR A 49 13.79 -5.73 4.27
N ALA A 50 13.10 -4.67 4.74
CA ALA A 50 13.70 -3.63 5.56
C ALA A 50 14.24 -4.19 6.90
N ARG A 51 13.51 -5.11 7.55
CA ARG A 51 13.96 -5.78 8.79
C ARG A 51 15.20 -6.64 8.56
N VAL A 52 15.25 -7.38 7.45
CA VAL A 52 16.43 -8.19 7.09
C VAL A 52 17.62 -7.27 6.80
N ALA A 53 17.41 -6.15 6.10
CA ALA A 53 18.45 -5.16 5.86
C ALA A 53 18.98 -4.53 7.16
N GLU A 54 18.09 -4.22 8.12
CA GLU A 54 18.46 -3.72 9.46
C GLU A 54 19.36 -4.72 10.19
N LEU A 55 19.02 -6.02 10.18
CA LEU A 55 19.87 -7.08 10.74
C LEU A 55 21.23 -7.16 10.02
N GLY A 56 21.23 -7.02 8.68
CA GLY A 56 22.47 -6.99 7.88
C GLY A 56 23.37 -5.83 8.30
N VAL A 57 22.82 -4.62 8.49
CA VAL A 57 23.59 -3.47 8.97
C VAL A 57 24.02 -3.65 10.42
N ALA A 58 23.17 -4.18 11.29
CA ALA A 58 23.53 -4.45 12.69
C ALA A 58 24.69 -5.46 12.79
N SER A 59 24.79 -6.41 11.84
CA SER A 59 25.88 -7.39 11.83
C SER A 59 27.26 -6.76 11.55
N THR A 60 27.34 -5.53 11.03
CA THR A 60 28.62 -4.82 10.86
C THR A 60 29.31 -4.48 12.18
N PHE A 61 28.55 -4.45 13.28
CA PHE A 61 29.05 -4.25 14.65
C PHE A 61 29.36 -5.56 15.38
N LEU A 62 29.23 -6.69 14.72
CA LEU A 62 29.61 -8.00 15.25
C LEU A 62 31.01 -8.39 14.71
N PRO A 63 31.77 -9.23 15.43
CA PRO A 63 33.03 -9.73 14.94
C PRO A 63 32.87 -10.46 13.60
N GLN A 64 33.60 -10.01 12.58
CA GLN A 64 33.65 -10.63 11.25
C GLN A 64 34.90 -11.48 11.18
N VAL A 65 34.78 -12.80 11.13
CA VAL A 65 35.89 -13.73 11.06
C VAL A 65 35.85 -14.43 9.73
N SER A 66 36.96 -14.33 8.94
CA SER A 66 37.04 -14.89 7.62
C SER A 66 38.33 -15.67 7.44
N PRO A 67 38.29 -17.01 7.26
CA PRO A 67 39.44 -17.78 6.81
C PRO A 67 39.72 -17.51 5.33
N PHE A 68 40.96 -17.47 4.96
CA PHE A 68 41.39 -17.33 3.56
C PHE A 68 42.54 -18.27 3.20
N TYR A 69 42.55 -18.60 1.93
CA TYR A 69 43.68 -19.25 1.26
C TYR A 69 44.01 -18.48 -0.02
N ALA A 70 45.29 -18.17 -0.22
CA ALA A 70 45.76 -17.54 -1.43
C ALA A 70 47.01 -18.29 -1.94
N THR A 71 47.14 -18.39 -3.25
CA THR A 71 48.35 -18.92 -3.91
C THR A 71 48.80 -17.95 -4.98
N ASP A 72 50.03 -17.47 -4.84
CA ASP A 72 50.65 -16.54 -5.77
C ASP A 72 51.81 -17.20 -6.46
N ARG A 73 51.97 -16.95 -7.76
CA ARG A 73 53.07 -17.42 -8.56
C ARG A 73 53.76 -16.27 -9.29
N SER A 74 54.99 -15.98 -8.91
CA SER A 74 55.79 -14.96 -9.57
C SER A 74 56.36 -15.49 -10.88
N ARG A 75 56.21 -14.72 -11.96
CA ARG A 75 56.70 -15.09 -13.30
C ARG A 75 58.23 -15.02 -13.38
N ASP A 76 58.85 -14.11 -12.63
CA ASP A 76 60.28 -13.86 -12.68
C ASP A 76 61.13 -14.82 -11.82
N SER A 77 60.54 -15.35 -10.73
CA SER A 77 61.25 -16.21 -9.77
C SER A 77 60.81 -17.67 -9.84
N SER A 78 59.84 -18.05 -10.66
CA SER A 78 59.23 -19.39 -10.65
C SER A 78 58.74 -19.83 -9.25
N GLN A 79 58.80 -18.93 -8.28
CA GLN A 79 58.42 -19.19 -6.89
C GLN A 79 56.91 -19.17 -6.75
N ARG A 80 56.37 -20.19 -6.11
CA ARG A 80 55.01 -20.27 -5.65
C ARG A 80 54.98 -19.91 -4.17
N THR A 81 53.99 -19.09 -3.78
CA THR A 81 53.75 -18.76 -2.40
C THR A 81 52.31 -19.17 -2.05
N ASP A 82 52.17 -20.03 -1.06
CA ASP A 82 50.85 -20.44 -0.54
C ASP A 82 50.65 -19.74 0.82
N SER A 83 49.55 -18.99 0.97
CA SER A 83 49.21 -18.27 2.18
C SER A 83 47.89 -18.80 2.73
N TYR A 84 47.88 -19.13 4.00
CA TYR A 84 46.73 -19.57 4.76
C TYR A 84 46.52 -18.60 5.92
N GLY A 85 45.30 -18.15 6.15
CA GLY A 85 45.14 -17.20 7.23
C GLY A 85 43.69 -17.06 7.73
N LEU A 86 43.60 -16.29 8.79
CA LEU A 86 42.38 -15.88 9.42
C LEU A 86 42.42 -14.37 9.59
N THR A 87 41.39 -13.68 9.13
CA THR A 87 41.20 -12.26 9.41
C THR A 87 39.97 -12.11 10.34
N ALA A 88 40.06 -11.23 11.31
CA ALA A 88 38.97 -10.86 12.20
C ALA A 88 38.90 -9.34 12.23
N SER A 89 37.71 -8.80 12.07
CA SER A 89 37.48 -7.35 12.22
C SER A 89 36.22 -7.09 13.01
N GLU A 90 36.22 -6.06 13.86
CA GLU A 90 35.07 -5.63 14.62
C GLU A 90 35.04 -4.11 14.69
N LEU A 91 33.86 -3.53 14.36
CA LEU A 91 33.59 -2.10 14.50
C LEU A 91 32.71 -1.88 15.73
N PHE A 92 33.25 -1.19 16.73
CA PHE A 92 32.47 -0.85 17.92
C PHE A 92 31.54 0.35 17.67
N PRO A 93 30.39 0.40 18.35
CA PRO A 93 29.39 1.48 18.16
C PRO A 93 29.90 2.90 18.48
N PHE A 94 31.04 3.04 19.14
CA PHE A 94 31.70 4.32 19.43
C PHE A 94 32.82 4.68 18.47
N GLY A 95 32.94 3.94 17.34
CA GLY A 95 33.86 4.25 16.25
C GLY A 95 35.19 3.55 16.31
N THR A 96 35.55 2.90 17.40
CA THR A 96 36.79 2.08 17.48
C THR A 96 36.69 0.89 16.57
N ARG A 97 37.77 0.60 15.84
CA ARG A 97 37.91 -0.57 15.00
C ARG A 97 39.03 -1.45 15.50
N LEU A 98 38.79 -2.74 15.63
CA LEU A 98 39.73 -3.76 15.94
C LEU A 98 39.90 -4.67 14.72
N ASP A 99 41.08 -4.71 14.14
CA ASP A 99 41.44 -5.57 13.02
C ASP A 99 42.52 -6.55 13.45
N GLY A 100 42.26 -7.84 13.28
CA GLY A 100 43.20 -8.94 13.55
C GLY A 100 43.49 -9.74 12.29
N ALA A 101 44.74 -10.12 12.09
CA ALA A 101 45.16 -11.02 11.01
C ALA A 101 46.17 -12.02 11.54
N ALA A 102 46.01 -13.28 11.20
CA ALA A 102 47.01 -14.34 11.43
C ALA A 102 47.21 -15.06 10.11
N THR A 103 48.40 -14.99 9.54
CA THR A 103 48.78 -15.55 8.24
C THR A 103 49.93 -16.52 8.39
N LEU A 104 49.80 -17.69 7.79
CA LEU A 104 50.87 -18.66 7.59
C LEU A 104 51.22 -18.71 6.12
N THR A 105 52.44 -18.41 5.76
CA THR A 105 52.93 -18.41 4.39
C THR A 105 53.90 -19.58 4.21
N ARG A 106 53.78 -20.27 3.07
CA ARG A 106 54.71 -21.33 2.65
C ARG A 106 55.24 -20.99 1.27
N VAL A 107 56.55 -21.04 1.12
CA VAL A 107 57.27 -20.88 -0.14
C VAL A 107 57.91 -22.22 -0.49
N PRO A 108 57.24 -23.11 -1.25
CA PRO A 108 57.85 -24.39 -1.68
C PRO A 108 58.87 -24.16 -2.79
N GLY A 109 60.06 -24.71 -2.65
CA GLY A 109 61.16 -24.63 -3.63
C GLY A 109 62.52 -24.67 -2.93
N ASP A 110 63.57 -25.22 -3.61
CA ASP A 110 64.90 -25.34 -3.09
C ASP A 110 65.77 -24.17 -3.58
N PRO A 111 66.67 -23.53 -2.81
CA PRO A 111 66.94 -23.74 -1.38
C PRO A 111 66.49 -22.56 -0.52
N VAL A 112 65.36 -22.68 0.15
CA VAL A 112 64.94 -21.68 1.12
C VAL A 112 65.22 -22.22 2.52
N GLU A 113 66.07 -21.56 3.29
CA GLU A 113 66.46 -21.97 4.65
C GLU A 113 65.29 -22.01 5.60
N ASN A 114 64.23 -21.09 5.39
CA ASN A 114 63.01 -21.03 6.16
C ASN A 114 61.80 -20.96 5.22
N PRO A 115 61.26 -22.10 4.76
CA PRO A 115 60.16 -22.12 3.80
C PRO A 115 58.82 -21.74 4.40
N TYR A 116 58.69 -21.62 5.72
CA TYR A 116 57.46 -21.21 6.42
C TYR A 116 57.66 -19.89 7.14
N GLY A 117 56.68 -18.99 6.95
CA GLY A 117 56.60 -17.71 7.67
C GLY A 117 55.22 -17.55 8.30
N SER A 118 55.15 -16.87 9.43
CA SER A 118 53.87 -16.42 10.01
C SER A 118 53.90 -14.93 10.31
N ASP A 119 52.77 -14.29 10.15
CA ASP A 119 52.52 -12.89 10.52
C ASP A 119 51.25 -12.82 11.38
N TYR A 120 51.37 -12.24 12.55
CA TYR A 120 50.29 -11.96 13.48
C TYR A 120 50.19 -10.46 13.65
N ARG A 121 49.08 -9.88 13.26
CA ARG A 121 48.84 -8.45 13.39
C ARG A 121 47.52 -8.18 14.08
N LEU A 122 47.55 -7.31 15.09
CA LEU A 122 46.35 -6.79 15.77
C LEU A 122 46.44 -5.28 15.76
N THR A 123 45.44 -4.61 15.17
CA THR A 123 45.40 -3.15 15.04
C THR A 123 44.12 -2.62 15.68
N LEU A 124 44.28 -1.72 16.62
CA LEU A 124 43.21 -0.95 17.22
C LEU A 124 43.25 0.47 16.67
N THR A 125 42.18 0.91 16.02
CA THR A 125 42.09 2.26 15.45
C THR A 125 40.94 3.00 16.15
N GLN A 126 41.23 4.18 16.77
CA GLN A 126 40.28 5.05 17.42
C GLN A 126 40.24 6.39 16.69
N PRO A 127 39.09 6.76 16.05
CA PRO A 127 38.92 8.11 15.51
C PRO A 127 38.78 9.12 16.69
N LEU A 128 39.55 10.24 16.58
CA LEU A 128 39.61 11.27 17.62
C LEU A 128 38.94 12.58 17.22
N LEU A 129 38.72 12.81 15.91
CA LEU A 129 38.02 13.99 15.37
C LEU A 129 36.89 13.58 14.43
N ARG A 130 37.16 13.44 13.10
CA ARG A 130 36.16 12.99 12.14
C ARG A 130 35.79 11.54 12.45
N GLY A 131 34.51 11.28 12.74
CA GLY A 131 34.03 9.96 13.13
C GLY A 131 34.15 9.66 14.64
N ALA A 132 34.67 10.58 15.47
CA ALA A 132 34.68 10.44 16.93
C ALA A 132 33.28 10.50 17.54
N ASP A 133 32.32 11.17 16.87
CA ASP A 133 30.91 11.19 17.30
C ASP A 133 30.29 9.82 17.05
N PRO A 134 29.87 9.08 18.11
CA PRO A 134 29.18 7.79 17.95
C PRO A 134 27.94 7.85 17.05
N ALA A 135 27.32 9.03 16.92
CA ALA A 135 26.17 9.22 16.04
C ALA A 135 26.55 9.01 14.56
N VAL A 136 27.75 9.39 14.16
CA VAL A 136 28.26 9.18 12.80
C VAL A 136 28.49 7.70 12.49
N THR A 137 29.12 6.98 13.45
CA THR A 137 29.38 5.54 13.30
C THR A 137 28.09 4.73 13.29
N ARG A 138 27.11 5.08 14.09
CA ARG A 138 25.80 4.40 14.18
C ARG A 138 24.80 4.86 13.10
N GLU A 139 25.15 5.84 12.27
CA GLU A 139 24.23 6.39 11.29
C GLU A 139 23.66 5.34 10.32
N PRO A 140 24.44 4.39 9.75
CA PRO A 140 23.88 3.35 8.89
C PRO A 140 22.84 2.49 9.61
N LEU A 141 23.09 2.15 10.89
CA LEU A 141 22.13 1.38 11.72
C LEU A 141 20.89 2.21 12.03
N ARG A 142 21.06 3.49 12.36
CA ARG A 142 19.94 4.40 12.57
C ARG A 142 19.08 4.54 11.32
N GLN A 143 19.67 4.70 10.15
CA GLN A 143 18.95 4.77 8.88
C GLN A 143 18.19 3.48 8.57
N ALA A 144 18.82 2.32 8.77
CA ALA A 144 18.15 1.04 8.57
C ALA A 144 16.96 0.86 9.52
N HIS A 145 17.12 1.22 10.80
CA HIS A 145 16.04 1.21 11.78
C HIS A 145 14.89 2.17 11.41
N ARG A 146 15.22 3.40 10.98
CA ARG A 146 14.23 4.38 10.50
C ARG A 146 13.51 3.89 9.26
N SER A 147 14.21 3.24 8.32
CA SER A 147 13.59 2.60 7.16
C SER A 147 12.58 1.52 7.58
N THR A 148 12.90 0.71 8.60
CA THR A 148 11.96 -0.27 9.14
C THR A 148 10.71 0.40 9.72
N ILE A 149 10.85 1.48 10.50
CA ILE A 149 9.73 2.25 11.07
C ILE A 149 8.89 2.89 9.95
N SER A 150 9.51 3.51 8.96
CA SER A 150 8.83 4.11 7.80
C SER A 150 8.01 3.08 7.02
N ASN A 151 8.58 1.88 6.77
CA ASN A 151 7.84 0.78 6.14
C ASN A 151 6.68 0.28 7.00
N GLN A 152 6.81 0.23 8.35
CA GLN A 152 5.70 -0.10 9.24
C GLN A 152 4.54 0.90 9.10
N ARG A 153 4.85 2.21 9.04
CA ARG A 153 3.83 3.25 8.81
C ARG A 153 3.20 3.15 7.42
N THR A 154 4.00 2.84 6.42
CA THR A 154 3.49 2.62 5.05
C THR A 154 2.49 1.47 5.00
N VAL A 155 2.74 0.37 5.74
CA VAL A 155 1.76 -0.72 5.91
C VAL A 155 0.48 -0.20 6.56
N GLU A 156 0.57 0.62 7.62
CA GLU A 156 -0.61 1.17 8.29
C GLU A 156 -1.41 2.11 7.39
N ILE A 157 -0.74 2.99 6.67
CA ILE A 157 -1.36 3.90 5.68
C ILE A 157 -2.09 3.08 4.61
N LEU A 158 -1.43 2.07 4.03
CA LEU A 158 -2.02 1.26 2.99
C LEU A 158 -3.20 0.42 3.51
N ARG A 159 -3.11 -0.13 4.72
CA ARG A 159 -4.25 -0.82 5.35
C ARG A 159 -5.47 0.08 5.44
N ARG A 160 -5.33 1.31 5.95
CA ARG A 160 -6.43 2.28 6.05
C ARG A 160 -6.99 2.65 4.67
N ARG A 161 -6.13 2.86 3.68
CA ARG A 161 -6.54 3.12 2.28
C ARG A 161 -7.27 1.92 1.67
N THR A 162 -6.81 0.70 1.93
CA THR A 162 -7.48 -0.52 1.46
C THR A 162 -8.87 -0.67 2.10
N VAL A 163 -9.01 -0.38 3.39
CA VAL A 163 -10.33 -0.34 4.06
C VAL A 163 -11.25 0.66 3.35
N LEU A 164 -10.79 1.88 3.13
CA LEU A 164 -11.56 2.91 2.43
C LEU A 164 -11.96 2.47 1.01
N LEU A 165 -11.01 1.95 0.22
CA LEU A 165 -11.25 1.47 -1.15
C LEU A 165 -12.29 0.35 -1.17
N VAL A 166 -12.17 -0.64 -0.27
CA VAL A 166 -13.13 -1.75 -0.18
C VAL A 166 -14.53 -1.25 0.16
N TYR A 167 -14.64 -0.32 1.11
CA TYR A 167 -15.95 0.29 1.42
C TYR A 167 -16.52 1.03 0.22
N GLN A 168 -15.73 1.85 -0.46
CA GLN A 168 -16.17 2.61 -1.64
C GLN A 168 -16.67 1.68 -2.75
N THR A 169 -15.89 0.63 -3.06
CA THR A 169 -16.25 -0.34 -4.10
C THR A 169 -17.48 -1.18 -3.69
N TYR A 170 -17.56 -1.58 -2.42
CA TYR A 170 -18.70 -2.32 -1.88
C TYR A 170 -20.00 -1.49 -1.92
N LEU A 171 -19.95 -0.23 -1.49
CA LEU A 171 -21.09 0.68 -1.55
C LEU A 171 -21.49 0.99 -3.00
N GLY A 172 -20.51 1.16 -3.90
CA GLY A 172 -20.75 1.30 -5.33
C GLY A 172 -21.47 0.10 -5.93
N MET A 173 -21.05 -1.11 -5.56
CA MET A 173 -21.72 -2.35 -5.98
C MET A 173 -23.13 -2.46 -5.38
N ALA A 174 -23.33 -2.09 -4.10
CA ALA A 174 -24.65 -2.10 -3.47
C ALA A 174 -25.63 -1.15 -4.19
N ARG A 175 -25.15 0.06 -4.51
CA ARG A 175 -25.88 1.02 -5.32
C ARG A 175 -26.30 0.42 -6.67
N GLN A 176 -25.36 -0.22 -7.38
CA GLN A 176 -25.64 -0.73 -8.71
C GLN A 176 -26.56 -1.96 -8.71
N GLN A 177 -26.46 -2.82 -7.68
CA GLN A 177 -27.44 -3.91 -7.50
C GLN A 177 -28.86 -3.38 -7.29
N GLU A 178 -29.00 -2.31 -6.51
CA GLU A 178 -30.29 -1.68 -6.30
C GLU A 178 -30.78 -0.96 -7.58
N ALA A 179 -29.89 -0.29 -8.30
CA ALA A 179 -30.21 0.33 -9.59
C ALA A 179 -30.69 -0.71 -10.63
N LEU A 180 -30.06 -1.89 -10.65
CA LEU A 180 -30.49 -3.01 -11.52
C LEU A 180 -31.88 -3.51 -11.12
N ARG A 181 -32.18 -3.63 -9.81
CA ARG A 181 -33.52 -3.98 -9.31
C ARG A 181 -34.57 -2.98 -9.79
N LEU A 182 -34.27 -1.67 -9.63
CA LEU A 182 -35.16 -0.60 -10.08
C LEU A 182 -35.38 -0.61 -11.61
N ALA A 183 -34.31 -0.87 -12.39
CA ALA A 183 -34.40 -0.98 -13.84
C ALA A 183 -35.23 -2.20 -14.27
N ALA A 184 -35.10 -3.34 -13.57
CA ALA A 184 -35.92 -4.52 -13.82
C ALA A 184 -37.42 -4.27 -13.54
N GLU A 185 -37.73 -3.63 -12.40
CA GLU A 185 -39.12 -3.22 -12.08
C GLU A 185 -39.70 -2.26 -13.12
N ARG A 186 -38.88 -1.31 -13.61
CA ARG A 186 -39.28 -0.38 -14.67
C ARG A 186 -39.55 -1.11 -15.97
N SER A 187 -38.68 -2.05 -16.38
CA SER A 187 -38.85 -2.87 -17.59
C SER A 187 -40.17 -3.65 -17.53
N GLU A 188 -40.47 -4.31 -16.39
CA GLU A 188 -41.74 -5.04 -16.19
C GLU A 188 -42.98 -4.13 -16.28
N ARG A 189 -42.92 -2.93 -15.66
CA ARG A 189 -44.05 -1.96 -15.75
C ARG A 189 -44.26 -1.45 -17.18
N SER A 190 -43.14 -1.17 -17.91
CA SER A 190 -43.20 -0.73 -19.31
C SER A 190 -43.83 -1.78 -20.21
N THR A 191 -43.49 -3.07 -20.03
CA THR A 191 -44.11 -4.18 -20.80
C THR A 191 -45.60 -4.25 -20.53
N LYS A 192 -46.01 -4.21 -19.28
CA LYS A 192 -47.46 -4.19 -18.91
C LYS A 192 -48.20 -2.99 -19.54
N LEU A 193 -47.56 -1.80 -19.53
CA LEU A 193 -48.17 -0.60 -20.16
C LEU A 193 -48.30 -0.75 -21.65
N THR A 194 -47.33 -1.35 -22.33
CA THR A 194 -47.36 -1.64 -23.78
C THR A 194 -48.47 -2.63 -24.13
N GLU A 195 -48.61 -3.71 -23.35
CA GLU A 195 -49.68 -4.71 -23.56
C GLU A 195 -51.07 -4.07 -23.35
N PHE A 196 -51.24 -3.28 -22.33
CA PHE A 196 -52.49 -2.55 -22.04
C PHE A 196 -52.81 -1.53 -23.15
N SER A 197 -51.82 -0.79 -23.65
CA SER A 197 -51.97 0.18 -24.74
C SER A 197 -52.37 -0.49 -26.05
N ARG A 198 -51.76 -1.67 -26.38
CA ARG A 198 -52.15 -2.46 -27.54
C ARG A 198 -53.59 -2.97 -27.45
N ALA A 199 -54.01 -3.48 -26.30
CA ALA A 199 -55.37 -3.96 -26.10
C ALA A 199 -56.41 -2.84 -26.26
N ARG A 200 -56.17 -1.65 -25.72
CA ARG A 200 -57.02 -0.49 -25.87
C ARG A 200 -57.07 0.07 -27.28
N PHE A 201 -55.95 0.03 -27.99
CA PHE A 201 -55.94 0.38 -29.43
C PHE A 201 -56.80 -0.56 -30.26
N GLN A 202 -56.75 -1.86 -30.00
CA GLN A 202 -57.60 -2.84 -30.66
C GLN A 202 -59.10 -2.61 -30.33
N ALA A 203 -59.42 -2.13 -29.13
CA ALA A 203 -60.75 -1.75 -28.75
C ALA A 203 -61.19 -0.35 -29.26
N GLY A 204 -60.33 0.33 -30.04
CA GLY A 204 -60.63 1.66 -30.60
C GLY A 204 -60.57 2.82 -29.60
N SER A 205 -60.00 2.60 -28.41
CA SER A 205 -59.98 3.57 -27.30
C SER A 205 -58.66 4.34 -27.19
N LEU A 206 -57.63 4.00 -27.95
CA LEU A 206 -56.29 4.65 -27.96
C LEU A 206 -55.80 4.89 -29.40
N SER A 207 -54.94 5.89 -29.57
CA SER A 207 -54.33 6.19 -30.86
C SER A 207 -53.15 5.27 -31.17
N ARG A 208 -52.78 5.10 -32.42
CA ARG A 208 -51.56 4.38 -32.83
C ARG A 208 -50.29 5.04 -32.26
N LEU A 209 -50.29 6.36 -32.11
CA LEU A 209 -49.19 7.12 -31.53
C LEU A 209 -48.91 6.72 -30.10
N ASP A 210 -49.96 6.49 -29.30
CA ASP A 210 -49.83 6.09 -27.91
C ASP A 210 -49.23 4.70 -27.77
N VAL A 211 -49.56 3.77 -28.68
CA VAL A 211 -48.94 2.45 -28.69
C VAL A 211 -47.44 2.56 -29.06
N LEU A 212 -47.09 3.36 -30.06
CA LEU A 212 -45.66 3.55 -30.44
C LEU A 212 -44.86 4.19 -29.33
N ARG A 213 -45.43 5.11 -28.55
CA ARG A 213 -44.76 5.68 -27.35
C ARG A 213 -44.53 4.63 -26.28
N ALA A 214 -45.52 3.78 -25.99
CA ALA A 214 -45.37 2.69 -25.05
C ALA A 214 -44.26 1.69 -25.50
N GLU A 215 -44.24 1.31 -26.78
CA GLU A 215 -43.23 0.44 -27.37
C GLU A 215 -41.82 1.07 -27.27
N GLN A 216 -41.67 2.38 -27.51
CA GLN A 216 -40.41 3.09 -27.33
C GLN A 216 -39.94 3.10 -25.87
N GLN A 217 -40.86 3.33 -24.94
CA GLN A 217 -40.58 3.31 -23.50
C GLN A 217 -40.13 1.93 -23.02
N GLU A 218 -40.80 0.85 -23.52
CA GLU A 218 -40.43 -0.53 -23.24
C GLU A 218 -39.01 -0.84 -23.73
N ALA A 219 -38.68 -0.48 -24.97
CA ALA A 219 -37.34 -0.66 -25.52
C ALA A 219 -36.26 0.11 -24.73
N SER A 220 -36.57 1.35 -24.31
CA SER A 220 -35.66 2.17 -23.47
C SER A 220 -35.47 1.59 -22.08
N ALA A 221 -36.54 1.02 -21.49
CA ALA A 221 -36.43 0.39 -20.16
C ALA A 221 -35.64 -0.92 -20.20
N GLU A 222 -35.75 -1.72 -21.26
CA GLU A 222 -34.99 -2.95 -21.44
C GLU A 222 -33.51 -2.65 -21.68
N LEU A 223 -33.18 -1.61 -22.47
CA LEU A 223 -31.80 -1.15 -22.64
C LEU A 223 -31.19 -0.73 -21.30
N ALA A 224 -31.91 0.09 -20.52
CA ALA A 224 -31.45 0.52 -19.20
C ALA A 224 -31.21 -0.67 -18.23
N ARG A 225 -32.06 -1.72 -18.30
CA ARG A 225 -31.88 -2.95 -17.53
C ARG A 225 -30.61 -3.70 -17.93
N SER A 226 -30.36 -3.79 -19.25
CA SER A 226 -29.16 -4.42 -19.80
C SER A 226 -27.89 -3.68 -19.34
N ASP A 227 -27.85 -2.36 -19.48
CA ASP A 227 -26.72 -1.52 -19.06
C ASP A 227 -26.45 -1.63 -17.55
N ALA A 228 -27.51 -1.63 -16.73
CA ALA A 228 -27.38 -1.82 -15.30
C ALA A 228 -26.80 -3.21 -14.95
N SER A 229 -27.15 -4.26 -15.71
CA SER A 229 -26.62 -5.60 -15.47
C SER A 229 -25.13 -5.70 -15.77
N ILE A 230 -24.66 -5.06 -16.87
CA ILE A 230 -23.23 -4.99 -17.22
C ILE A 230 -22.47 -4.24 -16.12
N SER A 231 -22.99 -3.09 -15.68
CA SER A 231 -22.36 -2.29 -14.65
C SER A 231 -22.22 -3.03 -13.29
N VAL A 232 -23.13 -3.95 -12.97
CA VAL A 232 -22.99 -4.82 -11.78
C VAL A 232 -21.81 -5.78 -11.95
N GLU A 233 -21.60 -6.34 -13.16
CA GLU A 233 -20.45 -7.23 -13.41
C GLU A 233 -19.13 -6.48 -13.33
N ASP A 234 -19.04 -5.28 -13.90
CA ASP A 234 -17.85 -4.43 -13.84
C ASP A 234 -17.46 -4.12 -12.38
N LEU A 235 -18.43 -3.70 -11.56
CA LEU A 235 -18.18 -3.41 -10.15
C LEU A 235 -17.89 -4.68 -9.32
N ARG A 236 -18.42 -5.83 -9.74
CA ARG A 236 -18.05 -7.12 -9.14
C ARG A 236 -16.58 -7.44 -9.39
N ASP A 237 -16.08 -7.16 -10.59
CA ASP A 237 -14.66 -7.33 -10.93
C ASP A 237 -13.76 -6.36 -10.17
N ASP A 238 -14.19 -5.11 -10.01
CA ASP A 238 -13.47 -4.14 -9.20
C ASP A 238 -13.40 -4.56 -7.73
N LEU A 239 -14.50 -5.08 -7.17
CA LEU A 239 -14.51 -5.57 -5.79
C LEU A 239 -13.66 -6.84 -5.64
N ARG A 240 -13.64 -7.75 -6.64
CA ARG A 240 -12.73 -8.90 -6.65
C ARG A 240 -11.27 -8.46 -6.57
N ARG A 241 -10.90 -7.46 -7.36
CA ARG A 241 -9.54 -6.89 -7.37
C ARG A 241 -9.21 -6.22 -6.03
N ALA A 242 -10.08 -5.36 -5.53
CA ALA A 242 -9.86 -4.65 -4.28
C ALA A 242 -9.73 -5.59 -3.08
N ALA A 243 -10.50 -6.68 -3.07
CA ALA A 243 -10.52 -7.67 -1.99
C ALA A 243 -9.58 -8.87 -2.21
N GLY A 244 -8.88 -8.97 -3.35
CA GLY A 244 -8.05 -10.12 -3.67
C GLY A 244 -8.83 -11.43 -3.78
N LEU A 245 -10.10 -11.38 -4.21
CA LEU A 245 -10.95 -12.55 -4.38
C LEU A 245 -10.62 -13.28 -5.69
N GLY A 246 -10.96 -14.58 -5.75
CA GLY A 246 -10.76 -15.39 -6.95
C GLY A 246 -11.50 -14.85 -8.16
N ARG A 247 -10.87 -14.91 -9.35
CA ARG A 247 -11.40 -14.33 -10.61
C ARG A 247 -12.77 -14.85 -11.01
N ASP A 248 -13.05 -16.10 -10.73
CA ASP A 248 -14.30 -16.78 -11.16
C ASP A 248 -15.37 -16.82 -10.05
N LEU A 249 -15.10 -16.18 -8.89
CA LEU A 249 -16.05 -16.19 -7.77
C LEU A 249 -17.26 -15.32 -8.12
N ARG A 250 -18.42 -15.95 -8.30
CA ARG A 250 -19.71 -15.24 -8.38
C ARG A 250 -20.26 -15.06 -6.97
N PHE A 251 -20.67 -13.85 -6.64
CA PHE A 251 -21.22 -13.52 -5.33
C PHE A 251 -22.20 -12.34 -5.45
N ARG A 252 -23.07 -12.26 -4.47
CA ARG A 252 -23.90 -11.09 -4.22
C ARG A 252 -23.42 -10.43 -2.93
N ILE A 253 -23.72 -9.15 -2.74
CA ILE A 253 -23.42 -8.47 -1.51
C ILE A 253 -24.71 -8.21 -0.72
N ARG A 254 -24.57 -8.15 0.61
CA ARG A 254 -25.66 -7.71 1.49
C ARG A 254 -25.75 -6.18 1.44
N SER A 255 -26.94 -5.63 1.55
CA SER A 255 -27.11 -4.16 1.76
C SER A 255 -26.21 -3.71 2.91
N PRO A 256 -25.54 -2.56 2.76
CA PRO A 256 -24.63 -2.07 3.77
C PRO A 256 -25.35 -1.79 5.08
N GLU A 257 -24.72 -2.20 6.19
CA GLU A 257 -25.13 -1.79 7.53
C GLU A 257 -24.86 -0.29 7.72
N GLU A 258 -25.57 0.33 8.65
CA GLU A 258 -25.34 1.74 8.96
C GLU A 258 -23.90 1.96 9.45
N ILE A 259 -23.19 2.88 8.83
CA ILE A 259 -21.90 3.33 9.32
C ILE A 259 -22.16 4.21 10.55
N PRO A 260 -21.44 4.03 11.68
CA PRO A 260 -21.66 4.80 12.90
C PRO A 260 -21.74 6.30 12.63
N LEU A 261 -22.71 6.98 13.21
CA LEU A 261 -22.79 8.44 13.17
C LEU A 261 -21.55 9.02 13.85
N ILE A 262 -20.84 9.86 13.11
CA ILE A 262 -19.82 10.70 13.69
C ILE A 262 -20.50 12.00 14.06
N GLU A 263 -20.50 12.36 15.33
CA GLU A 263 -20.90 13.72 15.72
C GLU A 263 -19.88 14.69 15.13
N PRO A 264 -20.31 15.65 14.29
CA PRO A 264 -19.38 16.51 13.57
C PRO A 264 -18.83 17.58 14.49
N ASP A 265 -17.70 17.29 15.18
CA ASP A 265 -16.83 18.32 15.72
C ASP A 265 -15.65 18.52 14.75
N GLU A 266 -15.88 19.36 13.73
CA GLU A 266 -14.88 19.74 12.73
C GLU A 266 -13.62 20.30 13.38
N ARG A 267 -13.76 21.13 14.44
CA ARG A 267 -12.63 21.80 15.09
C ARG A 267 -11.76 20.82 15.85
N GLU A 268 -12.37 19.91 16.61
CA GLU A 268 -11.63 18.85 17.32
C GLU A 268 -10.93 17.89 16.34
N ALA A 269 -11.63 17.50 15.26
CA ALA A 269 -11.06 16.64 14.23
C ALA A 269 -9.85 17.28 13.55
N ALA A 270 -9.95 18.57 13.20
CA ALA A 270 -8.85 19.33 12.57
C ALA A 270 -7.67 19.56 13.54
N ALA A 271 -7.94 19.84 14.82
CA ALA A 271 -6.89 20.04 15.81
C ALA A 271 -6.06 18.77 16.08
N GLY A 272 -6.69 17.59 16.08
CA GLY A 272 -6.01 16.33 16.38
C GLY A 272 -5.47 15.58 15.17
N VAL A 273 -5.62 16.08 13.95
CA VAL A 273 -5.26 15.35 12.73
C VAL A 273 -3.76 15.04 12.63
N LEU A 274 -2.91 15.96 13.05
CA LEU A 274 -1.45 15.85 12.96
C LEU A 274 -0.86 14.76 13.87
N ASP A 275 -1.57 14.41 14.94
CA ASP A 275 -1.12 13.38 15.89
C ASP A 275 -1.70 12.00 15.57
N ARG A 276 -2.79 11.96 14.79
CA ARG A 276 -3.48 10.70 14.42
C ARG A 276 -3.10 10.18 13.03
N ARG A 277 -2.66 11.07 12.12
CA ARG A 277 -2.31 10.69 10.75
C ARG A 277 -0.86 10.22 10.67
N PRO A 278 -0.62 8.95 10.25
CA PRO A 278 0.74 8.42 10.12
C PRO A 278 1.62 9.23 9.18
N GLU A 279 1.02 9.87 8.16
CA GLU A 279 1.72 10.71 7.20
C GLU A 279 2.36 11.96 7.88
N ALA A 280 1.68 12.58 8.85
CA ALA A 280 2.20 13.71 9.60
C ALA A 280 3.35 13.29 10.52
N ILE A 281 3.22 12.12 11.15
CA ILE A 281 4.26 11.56 12.02
C ILE A 281 5.51 11.23 11.17
N GLU A 282 5.33 10.62 10.01
CA GLU A 282 6.43 10.30 9.09
C GLU A 282 7.16 11.57 8.62
N ALA A 283 6.42 12.63 8.26
CA ALA A 283 7.03 13.88 7.82
C ALA A 283 7.82 14.60 8.94
N ARG A 284 7.37 14.52 10.22
CA ARG A 284 8.15 15.01 11.37
C ARG A 284 9.45 14.23 11.56
N ASP A 285 9.39 12.92 11.38
CA ASP A 285 10.57 12.08 11.50
C ASP A 285 11.57 12.35 10.36
N GLN A 286 11.11 12.63 9.14
CA GLN A 286 11.97 13.03 8.02
C GLN A 286 12.70 14.35 8.28
N ILE A 287 12.09 15.31 9.01
CA ILE A 287 12.79 16.51 9.48
C ILE A 287 13.93 16.13 10.41
N THR A 288 13.65 15.27 11.40
CA THR A 288 14.67 14.80 12.35
C THR A 288 15.82 14.09 11.62
N ASP A 289 15.52 13.26 10.61
CA ASP A 289 16.54 12.59 9.80
C ASP A 289 17.41 13.59 9.02
N SER A 290 16.79 14.64 8.48
CA SER A 290 17.52 15.71 7.77
C SER A 290 18.40 16.53 8.74
N GLU A 291 17.99 16.75 9.99
CA GLU A 291 18.80 17.38 11.02
C GLU A 291 20.05 16.55 11.35
N PHE A 292 19.89 15.23 11.44
CA PHE A 292 21.03 14.30 11.59
C PHE A 292 21.95 14.34 10.37
N ALA A 293 21.41 14.36 9.16
CA ALA A 293 22.22 14.46 7.92
C ALA A 293 23.08 15.75 7.91
N VAL A 294 22.54 16.89 8.35
CA VAL A 294 23.32 18.13 8.52
C VAL A 294 24.42 17.96 9.56
N ARG A 295 24.14 17.30 10.70
CA ARG A 295 25.14 17.03 11.75
C ARG A 295 26.30 16.17 11.22
N ILE A 296 25.99 15.13 10.46
CA ILE A 296 26.98 14.26 9.83
C ILE A 296 27.81 15.03 8.79
N ALA A 297 27.16 15.81 7.92
CA ALA A 297 27.86 16.62 6.92
C ALA A 297 28.81 17.62 7.57
N LYS A 298 28.47 18.18 8.72
CA LYS A 298 29.37 19.04 9.52
C LYS A 298 30.55 18.25 10.09
N SER A 299 30.33 17.06 10.61
CA SER A 299 31.39 16.18 11.15
C SER A 299 32.39 15.77 10.06
N LEU A 300 31.91 15.50 8.83
CA LEU A 300 32.76 15.15 7.69
C LEU A 300 33.70 16.27 7.23
N GLN A 301 33.43 17.53 7.60
CA GLN A 301 34.32 18.66 7.31
C GLN A 301 35.56 18.72 8.23
N LEU A 302 35.55 17.98 9.34
CA LEU A 302 36.70 17.91 10.24
C LEU A 302 37.82 17.07 9.61
N PRO A 303 39.10 17.37 9.90
CA PRO A 303 40.21 16.50 9.52
C PRO A 303 40.03 15.12 10.18
N SER A 304 40.51 14.04 9.54
CA SER A 304 40.65 12.79 10.26
C SER A 304 41.86 12.92 11.21
N LEU A 305 41.65 12.41 12.41
CA LEU A 305 42.71 12.20 13.38
C LEU A 305 42.44 10.88 14.07
N ASP A 306 43.31 9.89 13.84
CA ASP A 306 43.11 8.55 14.34
C ASP A 306 44.29 8.15 15.23
N GLY A 307 43.99 7.68 16.44
CA GLY A 307 44.95 6.95 17.27
C GLY A 307 45.02 5.50 16.82
N VAL A 308 46.21 5.01 16.51
CA VAL A 308 46.44 3.64 16.03
C VAL A 308 47.38 2.93 16.96
N LEU A 309 46.96 1.80 17.50
CA LEU A 309 47.77 0.88 18.30
C LEU A 309 47.92 -0.42 17.49
N THR A 310 49.17 -0.82 17.17
CA THR A 310 49.44 -2.04 16.42
C THR A 310 50.34 -2.96 17.18
N TYR A 311 49.92 -4.18 17.40
CA TYR A 311 50.74 -5.29 17.82
C TYR A 311 51.06 -6.16 16.61
N GLU A 312 52.37 -6.44 16.39
CA GLU A 312 52.84 -7.26 15.29
C GLU A 312 53.89 -8.27 15.80
N ALA A 313 53.75 -9.51 15.36
CA ALA A 313 54.71 -10.55 15.70
C ALA A 313 54.87 -11.47 14.50
N ILE A 314 56.15 -11.73 14.14
CA ILE A 314 56.52 -12.48 12.96
C ILE A 314 57.24 -13.77 13.40
N GLY A 315 56.93 -14.87 12.74
CA GLY A 315 57.61 -16.16 12.90
C GLY A 315 58.19 -16.64 11.58
N ALA A 316 59.34 -17.34 11.62
CA ALA A 316 59.91 -18.01 10.45
C ALA A 316 60.61 -19.28 10.90
N GLY A 317 60.60 -20.31 10.05
CA GLY A 317 61.24 -21.56 10.40
C GLY A 317 61.22 -22.64 9.31
N PRO A 318 61.98 -23.71 9.50
CA PRO A 318 62.02 -24.85 8.58
C PRO A 318 60.73 -25.69 8.64
N SER A 319 59.95 -25.58 9.70
CA SER A 319 58.67 -26.29 9.87
C SER A 319 57.55 -25.35 10.20
N THR A 320 56.31 -25.79 9.98
CA THR A 320 55.07 -25.05 10.37
C THR A 320 55.05 -24.75 11.87
N GLY A 321 55.49 -25.70 12.72
CA GLY A 321 55.51 -25.52 14.17
C GLY A 321 56.54 -24.47 14.62
N ASP A 322 57.66 -24.33 13.95
CA ASP A 322 58.66 -23.30 14.24
C ASP A 322 58.20 -21.91 13.76
N ALA A 323 57.57 -21.85 12.59
CA ALA A 323 57.04 -20.63 12.05
C ALA A 323 55.85 -20.09 12.89
N LEU A 324 55.05 -20.96 13.45
CA LEU A 324 53.90 -20.52 14.30
C LEU A 324 54.34 -19.96 15.66
N ARG A 325 55.61 -20.05 16.03
CA ARG A 325 56.16 -19.44 17.25
C ARG A 325 56.61 -18.02 16.94
N PRO A 326 55.85 -16.98 17.37
CA PRO A 326 56.23 -15.60 17.09
C PRO A 326 57.53 -15.23 17.78
N ARG A 327 58.38 -14.50 17.06
CA ARG A 327 59.63 -13.93 17.54
C ARG A 327 59.54 -12.41 17.45
N ASN A 328 60.17 -11.70 18.39
CA ASN A 328 60.28 -10.24 18.39
C ASN A 328 58.91 -9.51 18.25
N PRO A 329 57.97 -9.68 19.20
CA PRO A 329 56.74 -8.94 19.18
C PRO A 329 57.03 -7.45 19.32
N THR A 330 56.36 -6.66 18.45
CA THR A 330 56.48 -5.20 18.44
C THR A 330 55.14 -4.58 18.77
N LEU A 331 55.12 -3.65 19.68
CA LEU A 331 53.94 -2.83 19.97
C LEU A 331 54.24 -1.38 19.58
N SER A 332 53.47 -0.85 18.64
CA SER A 332 53.62 0.52 18.17
C SER A 332 52.36 1.33 18.41
N PHE A 333 52.54 2.59 18.81
CA PHE A 333 51.49 3.58 18.90
C PHE A 333 51.76 4.72 17.91
N GLY A 334 50.73 5.15 17.17
CA GLY A 334 50.84 6.21 16.19
C GLY A 334 49.61 7.11 16.19
N LEU A 335 49.79 8.35 15.77
CA LEU A 335 48.73 9.26 15.40
C LEU A 335 48.77 9.45 13.89
N ARG A 336 47.63 9.24 13.25
CA ARG A 336 47.46 9.44 11.80
C ARG A 336 46.47 10.57 11.57
N SER A 337 46.90 11.59 10.84
CA SER A 337 46.00 12.70 10.44
C SER A 337 45.99 12.86 8.94
N GLN A 338 44.79 13.09 8.39
CA GLN A 338 44.62 13.36 6.98
C GLN A 338 43.56 14.45 6.78
N TYR A 339 43.89 15.44 5.99
CA TYR A 339 42.98 16.51 5.60
C TYR A 339 43.09 16.79 4.10
N GLY A 340 41.95 16.74 3.41
CA GLY A 340 41.89 17.07 1.98
C GLY A 340 41.90 18.58 1.78
N LEU A 341 42.85 19.12 1.05
CA LEU A 341 42.95 20.56 0.82
C LEU A 341 41.80 21.11 -0.06
N ASN A 342 41.15 20.26 -0.86
CA ASN A 342 39.95 20.65 -1.62
C ASN A 342 38.69 20.39 -0.79
N ALA A 343 38.31 21.37 0.03
CA ALA A 343 37.12 21.29 0.89
C ALA A 343 35.81 21.59 0.14
N THR A 344 35.86 21.94 -1.16
CA THR A 344 34.67 22.37 -1.93
C THR A 344 33.58 21.29 -1.95
N VAL A 345 33.96 20.01 -2.13
CA VAL A 345 33.01 18.89 -2.12
C VAL A 345 32.31 18.74 -0.77
N LEU A 346 33.06 18.85 0.33
CA LEU A 346 32.53 18.76 1.68
C LEU A 346 31.61 19.95 2.03
N TYR A 347 31.97 21.15 1.56
CA TYR A 347 31.14 22.34 1.67
C TYR A 347 29.82 22.16 0.89
N ALA A 348 29.89 21.66 -0.36
CA ALA A 348 28.73 21.39 -1.19
C ALA A 348 27.78 20.36 -0.51
N GLN A 349 28.32 19.24 -0.02
CA GLN A 349 27.55 18.22 0.70
C GLN A 349 26.83 18.79 1.95
N ARG A 350 27.53 19.61 2.72
CA ARG A 350 26.88 20.29 3.86
C ARG A 350 25.77 21.20 3.41
N ARG A 351 25.99 22.02 2.35
CA ARG A 351 24.98 22.95 1.85
C ARG A 351 23.78 22.24 1.27
N GLU A 352 23.97 21.12 0.58
CA GLU A 352 22.91 20.22 0.10
C GLU A 352 22.07 19.68 1.27
N ALA A 353 22.70 19.21 2.35
CA ALA A 353 21.99 18.73 3.53
C ALA A 353 21.18 19.85 4.22
N GLU A 354 21.72 21.08 4.31
CA GLU A 354 21.02 22.25 4.86
C GLU A 354 19.79 22.61 4.00
N ILE A 355 19.93 22.62 2.67
CA ILE A 355 18.83 22.87 1.72
C ILE A 355 17.77 21.77 1.83
N ALA A 356 18.19 20.50 1.94
CA ALA A 356 17.28 19.38 2.13
C ALA A 356 16.45 19.52 3.41
N LEU A 357 17.06 19.93 4.52
CA LEU A 357 16.37 20.18 5.79
C LEU A 357 15.33 21.32 5.64
N GLU A 358 15.72 22.43 5.04
CA GLU A 358 14.79 23.56 4.77
C GLU A 358 13.62 23.12 3.89
N THR A 359 13.88 22.26 2.90
CA THR A 359 12.84 21.71 2.01
C THR A 359 11.89 20.80 2.77
N GLN A 360 12.39 19.91 3.65
CA GLN A 360 11.53 19.05 4.46
C GLN A 360 10.64 19.85 5.43
N ARG A 361 11.17 20.91 6.02
CA ARG A 361 10.37 21.80 6.88
C ARG A 361 9.24 22.48 6.11
N ARG A 362 9.51 22.98 4.89
CA ARG A 362 8.46 23.56 4.03
C ARG A 362 7.42 22.50 3.62
N ASN A 363 7.87 21.32 3.24
CA ASN A 363 6.97 20.21 2.86
C ASN A 363 6.05 19.81 4.02
N PHE A 364 6.57 19.80 5.25
CA PHE A 364 5.76 19.54 6.44
C PHE A 364 4.69 20.62 6.66
N GLN A 365 5.02 21.90 6.50
CA GLN A 365 4.04 23.00 6.61
C GLN A 365 2.91 22.86 5.57
N VAL A 366 3.27 22.54 4.32
CA VAL A 366 2.27 22.28 3.27
C VAL A 366 1.39 21.09 3.60
N LEU A 367 2.00 19.99 4.09
CA LEU A 367 1.25 18.79 4.51
C LEU A 367 0.29 19.11 5.66
N GLU A 368 0.72 19.89 6.66
CA GLU A 368 -0.12 20.32 7.78
C GLU A 368 -1.37 21.06 7.29
N GLU A 369 -1.18 22.05 6.40
CA GLU A 369 -2.30 22.78 5.81
C GLU A 369 -3.20 21.88 4.95
N ASP A 370 -2.63 20.92 4.21
CA ASP A 370 -3.37 19.99 3.37
C ASP A 370 -4.23 19.04 4.19
N LEU A 371 -3.71 18.48 5.27
CA LEU A 371 -4.44 17.60 6.18
C LEU A 371 -5.60 18.34 6.87
N VAL A 372 -5.37 19.55 7.34
CA VAL A 372 -6.46 20.37 7.93
C VAL A 372 -7.52 20.70 6.88
N ARG A 373 -7.12 21.04 5.65
CA ARG A 373 -8.06 21.29 4.53
C ARG A 373 -8.84 20.03 4.14
N GLU A 374 -8.19 18.86 4.14
CA GLU A 374 -8.84 17.56 3.87
C GLU A 374 -9.96 17.29 4.87
N VAL A 375 -9.69 17.44 6.18
CA VAL A 375 -10.71 17.31 7.22
C VAL A 375 -11.89 18.26 7.00
N ARG A 376 -11.61 19.55 6.82
CA ARG A 376 -12.67 20.55 6.59
C ARG A 376 -13.51 20.26 5.34
N ARG A 377 -12.87 19.76 4.26
CA ARG A 377 -13.59 19.37 3.05
C ARG A 377 -14.48 18.16 3.29
N ALA A 378 -14.01 17.16 4.02
CA ALA A 378 -14.79 15.96 4.34
C ALA A 378 -16.03 16.32 5.16
N TYR A 379 -15.91 17.16 6.18
CA TYR A 379 -17.07 17.62 6.98
C TYR A 379 -18.06 18.45 6.17
N ARG A 380 -17.59 19.37 5.30
CA ARG A 380 -18.51 20.10 4.40
C ARG A 380 -19.26 19.18 3.45
N ARG A 381 -18.57 18.14 2.89
CA ARG A 381 -19.22 17.13 2.04
C ARG A 381 -20.27 16.34 2.81
N LEU A 382 -20.00 15.99 4.06
CA LEU A 382 -20.97 15.28 4.89
C LEU A 382 -22.23 16.13 5.14
N THR A 383 -22.07 17.38 5.51
CA THR A 383 -23.20 18.33 5.70
C THR A 383 -23.99 18.49 4.41
N GLN A 384 -23.31 18.66 3.28
CA GLN A 384 -23.97 18.77 1.97
C GLN A 384 -24.71 17.50 1.60
N ALA A 385 -24.10 16.32 1.73
CA ALA A 385 -24.72 15.04 1.39
C ALA A 385 -25.95 14.75 2.26
N THR A 386 -25.94 15.15 3.54
CA THR A 386 -27.10 15.02 4.42
C THR A 386 -28.26 15.89 3.94
N HIS A 387 -27.98 17.14 3.59
CA HIS A 387 -28.98 18.07 3.08
C HIS A 387 -29.55 17.62 1.72
N ASP A 388 -28.68 17.19 0.81
CA ASP A 388 -29.08 16.69 -0.52
C ASP A 388 -29.97 15.45 -0.41
N HIS A 389 -29.69 14.56 0.55
CA HIS A 389 -30.55 13.40 0.80
C HIS A 389 -31.93 13.76 1.30
N GLU A 390 -32.07 14.74 2.21
CA GLU A 390 -33.38 15.21 2.68
C GLU A 390 -34.22 15.73 1.53
N ILE A 391 -33.59 16.47 0.59
CA ILE A 391 -34.30 17.00 -0.60
C ILE A 391 -34.65 15.85 -1.56
N ALA A 392 -33.73 14.94 -1.83
CA ALA A 392 -33.93 13.83 -2.75
C ALA A 392 -35.02 12.87 -2.26
N ALA A 393 -35.05 12.57 -0.95
CA ALA A 393 -36.09 11.73 -0.36
C ALA A 393 -37.49 12.33 -0.50
N ARG A 394 -37.66 13.64 -0.21
CA ARG A 394 -38.92 14.33 -0.42
C ARG A 394 -39.33 14.36 -1.89
N ASN A 395 -38.38 14.60 -2.79
CA ASN A 395 -38.65 14.61 -4.23
C ASN A 395 -39.11 13.24 -4.72
N ALA A 396 -38.49 12.14 -4.24
CA ALA A 396 -38.87 10.78 -4.60
C ALA A 396 -40.31 10.45 -4.12
N GLU A 397 -40.68 10.88 -2.92
CA GLU A 397 -42.07 10.73 -2.37
C GLU A 397 -43.09 11.46 -3.23
N VAL A 398 -42.83 12.73 -3.55
CA VAL A 398 -43.73 13.53 -4.39
C VAL A 398 -43.88 12.95 -5.79
N ALA A 399 -42.76 12.55 -6.41
CA ALA A 399 -42.75 11.93 -7.74
C ALA A 399 -43.52 10.59 -7.75
N GLN A 400 -43.44 9.81 -6.67
CA GLN A 400 -44.17 8.56 -6.51
C GLN A 400 -45.69 8.82 -6.50
N LEU A 401 -46.15 9.81 -5.72
CA LEU A 401 -47.56 10.18 -5.67
C LEU A 401 -48.05 10.69 -7.02
N GLN A 402 -47.27 11.48 -7.74
CA GLN A 402 -47.59 11.93 -9.10
C GLN A 402 -47.76 10.77 -10.06
N ALA A 403 -46.86 9.77 -10.05
CA ALA A 403 -46.95 8.59 -10.90
C ALA A 403 -48.22 7.77 -10.58
N GLN A 404 -48.57 7.57 -9.28
CA GLN A 404 -49.77 6.88 -8.88
C GLN A 404 -51.04 7.60 -9.38
N VAL A 405 -51.11 8.91 -9.25
CA VAL A 405 -52.24 9.70 -9.72
C VAL A 405 -52.35 9.65 -11.24
N ALA A 406 -51.23 9.77 -11.99
CA ALA A 406 -51.23 9.68 -13.43
C ALA A 406 -51.72 8.30 -13.92
N GLN A 407 -51.29 7.22 -13.29
CA GLN A 407 -51.75 5.87 -13.58
C GLN A 407 -53.25 5.69 -13.32
N LEU A 408 -53.76 6.11 -12.16
CA LEU A 408 -55.20 6.02 -11.83
C LEU A 408 -56.07 6.81 -12.81
N ARG A 409 -55.65 8.01 -13.24
CA ARG A 409 -56.37 8.80 -14.26
C ARG A 409 -56.40 8.11 -15.61
N PHE A 410 -55.27 7.51 -16.01
CA PHE A 410 -55.17 6.76 -17.27
C PHE A 410 -56.06 5.51 -17.25
N GLU A 411 -56.11 4.74 -16.18
CA GLU A 411 -56.97 3.57 -16.03
C GLU A 411 -58.48 3.95 -16.14
N LYS A 412 -58.83 5.11 -15.63
CA LYS A 412 -60.20 5.66 -15.72
C LYS A 412 -60.50 6.35 -17.05
N GLY A 413 -59.55 6.40 -17.98
CA GLY A 413 -59.74 7.07 -19.29
C GLY A 413 -59.75 8.61 -19.20
N LEU A 414 -59.27 9.21 -18.11
CA LEU A 414 -59.23 10.65 -17.85
C LEU A 414 -57.90 11.31 -18.26
N SER A 415 -56.96 10.54 -18.74
CA SER A 415 -55.63 10.99 -19.13
C SER A 415 -55.09 10.11 -20.29
N ASP A 416 -54.15 10.63 -21.05
CA ASP A 416 -53.43 9.90 -22.10
C ASP A 416 -52.21 9.16 -21.54
N ASN A 417 -51.61 8.30 -22.36
CA ASN A 417 -50.44 7.53 -22.03
C ASN A 417 -49.20 8.41 -21.80
N PHE A 418 -49.12 9.59 -22.40
CA PHE A 418 -47.99 10.51 -22.27
C PHE A 418 -47.77 10.93 -20.80
N ASN A 419 -48.86 11.28 -20.11
CA ASN A 419 -48.79 11.72 -18.71
C ASN A 419 -48.32 10.59 -17.78
N VAL A 420 -48.67 9.34 -18.06
CA VAL A 420 -48.20 8.17 -17.29
C VAL A 420 -46.69 7.96 -17.51
N VAL A 421 -46.27 7.95 -18.76
CA VAL A 421 -44.83 7.74 -19.12
C VAL A 421 -43.96 8.85 -18.55
N ASP A 422 -44.42 10.11 -18.62
CA ASP A 422 -43.68 11.26 -18.08
C ASP A 422 -43.58 11.17 -16.56
N ALA A 423 -44.69 10.93 -15.86
CA ALA A 423 -44.69 10.79 -14.40
C ALA A 423 -43.86 9.59 -13.91
N GLU A 424 -43.86 8.45 -14.61
CA GLU A 424 -43.01 7.33 -14.29
C GLU A 424 -41.52 7.62 -14.51
N ASN A 425 -41.17 8.35 -15.58
CA ASN A 425 -39.80 8.77 -15.82
C ASN A 425 -39.28 9.70 -14.71
N LEU A 426 -40.10 10.66 -14.29
CA LEU A 426 -39.80 11.55 -13.17
C LEU A 426 -39.62 10.75 -11.86
N TRP A 427 -40.50 9.82 -11.57
CA TRP A 427 -40.40 8.98 -10.38
C TRP A 427 -39.13 8.09 -10.40
N ASN A 428 -38.82 7.42 -11.51
CA ASN A 428 -37.62 6.58 -11.62
C ASN A 428 -36.35 7.41 -11.45
N SER A 429 -36.28 8.62 -12.03
CA SER A 429 -35.11 9.51 -11.86
C SER A 429 -34.98 10.01 -10.41
N ALA A 430 -36.08 10.36 -9.77
CA ALA A 430 -36.12 10.79 -8.37
C ALA A 430 -35.68 9.65 -7.41
N ARG A 431 -36.09 8.41 -7.66
CA ARG A 431 -35.72 7.22 -6.89
C ARG A 431 -34.20 6.90 -7.01
N LEU A 432 -33.65 7.03 -8.22
CA LEU A 432 -32.20 6.86 -8.42
C LEU A 432 -31.41 7.95 -7.70
N LEU A 433 -31.89 9.21 -7.74
CA LEU A 433 -31.26 10.32 -7.04
C LEU A 433 -31.30 10.13 -5.51
N GLU A 434 -32.43 9.64 -4.96
CA GLU A 434 -32.53 9.28 -3.53
C GLU A 434 -31.52 8.20 -3.15
N LEU A 435 -31.40 7.11 -3.95
CA LEU A 435 -30.43 6.05 -3.75
C LEU A 435 -29.01 6.61 -3.76
N ASP A 436 -28.68 7.44 -4.75
CA ASP A 436 -27.36 8.05 -4.91
C ASP A 436 -27.01 8.94 -3.71
N SER A 437 -27.96 9.75 -3.24
CA SER A 437 -27.77 10.62 -2.09
C SER A 437 -27.59 9.84 -0.78
N ARG A 438 -28.31 8.73 -0.60
CA ARG A 438 -28.14 7.82 0.54
C ARG A 438 -26.74 7.21 0.58
N ILE A 439 -26.23 6.73 -0.54
CA ILE A 439 -24.86 6.20 -0.65
C ILE A 439 -23.83 7.31 -0.45
N ALA A 440 -24.09 8.52 -0.96
CA ALA A 440 -23.20 9.66 -0.78
C ALA A 440 -22.99 10.04 0.70
N ILE A 441 -24.03 9.93 1.55
CA ILE A 441 -23.88 10.12 3.01
C ILE A 441 -22.93 9.08 3.59
N LEU A 442 -23.07 7.79 3.24
CA LEU A 442 -22.22 6.72 3.75
C LEU A 442 -20.77 6.93 3.35
N LEU A 443 -20.53 7.32 2.09
CA LEU A 443 -19.19 7.64 1.60
C LEU A 443 -18.62 8.88 2.28
N ALA A 444 -19.42 9.95 2.46
CA ALA A 444 -18.96 11.16 3.13
C ALA A 444 -18.60 10.91 4.61
N ARG A 445 -19.34 10.03 5.31
CA ARG A 445 -19.00 9.59 6.68
C ARG A 445 -17.64 8.85 6.71
N LEU A 446 -17.42 7.93 5.77
CA LEU A 446 -16.13 7.23 5.65
C LEU A 446 -14.99 8.19 5.37
N ASP A 447 -15.20 9.16 4.46
CA ASP A 447 -14.21 10.19 4.16
C ASP A 447 -13.88 11.04 5.40
N CYS A 448 -14.86 11.38 6.24
CA CYS A 448 -14.63 12.08 7.51
C CYS A 448 -13.80 11.24 8.50
N LEU A 449 -14.09 9.93 8.64
CA LEU A 449 -13.32 9.02 9.48
C LEU A 449 -11.87 8.89 8.99
N PHE A 450 -11.70 8.75 7.68
CA PHE A 450 -10.38 8.65 7.08
C PHE A 450 -9.59 9.96 7.23
N ALA A 451 -10.17 11.09 6.84
CA ALA A 451 -9.53 12.40 6.89
C ALA A 451 -9.11 12.79 8.31
N SER A 452 -9.95 12.51 9.31
CA SER A 452 -9.67 12.79 10.73
C SER A 452 -8.69 11.80 11.39
N GLY A 453 -8.28 10.75 10.66
CA GLY A 453 -7.45 9.67 11.19
C GLY A 453 -8.17 8.74 12.19
N ARG A 454 -9.51 8.84 12.28
CA ARG A 454 -10.36 8.03 13.17
C ARG A 454 -10.90 6.75 12.50
N LEU A 455 -10.53 6.50 11.25
CA LEU A 455 -10.90 5.24 10.59
C LEU A 455 -10.12 4.10 11.24
N GLU A 456 -10.79 3.42 12.17
CA GLU A 456 -10.22 2.26 12.84
C GLU A 456 -10.27 1.03 11.93
N ILE A 457 -9.17 0.28 11.91
CA ILE A 457 -9.17 -1.05 11.32
C ILE A 457 -9.94 -1.94 12.29
N PRO A 458 -11.04 -2.59 11.87
CA PRO A 458 -11.85 -3.41 12.75
C PRO A 458 -10.98 -4.39 13.57
N PRO A 459 -11.25 -4.59 14.88
CA PRO A 459 -10.39 -5.39 15.77
C PRO A 459 -10.12 -6.81 15.28
N PHE A 460 -11.08 -7.42 14.55
CA PHE A 460 -10.92 -8.74 13.96
C PHE A 460 -9.91 -8.78 12.79
N LEU A 461 -9.45 -7.61 12.31
CA LEU A 461 -8.41 -7.48 11.27
C LEU A 461 -7.03 -7.09 11.84
N GLN A 462 -6.93 -6.81 13.15
CA GLN A 462 -5.68 -6.39 13.80
C GLN A 462 -4.83 -7.57 14.31
N GLN A 463 -5.37 -8.80 14.32
CA GLN A 463 -4.78 -9.95 15.00
C GLN A 463 -3.82 -10.77 14.14
N ARG A 464 -3.01 -10.14 13.23
CA ARG A 464 -1.85 -10.84 12.62
C ARG A 464 -0.66 -9.92 12.37
#